data_dfa1d40d48e8343e2578c9c1dc9cdb4d
#
_entry.id   dfa1d40d48e8343e2578c9c1dc9cdb4d
#
_cell.length_a   1.000
_cell.length_b   1.000
_cell.length_c   1.000
_cell.angle_alpha   90.00
_cell.angle_beta   90.00
_cell.angle_gamma   90.00
#
_symmetry.space_group_name_H-M   'P 1'
#
loop_
_entity.id
_entity.type
_entity.pdbx_description
1 polymer ?
#
loop_
_entity_poly.entity_id
_entity_poly.type
_entity_poly.pdbx_seq_one_letter_code
_entity_poly.pdbx_strand_id
1 'polypeptide(L)'
;MRVRPLALIVLSVILLAFAIGCGKQEPPKPSAPAAPAAPATPAAPASDGKTLFDNKCGVCHGIDRATVRAETKEKWLSIVKDMQGKKAGWISDAEAAKIVEFLVAEHGKK
;
A
#
# COMPACT_ATOMS: atom_id res chain seq x y z
N MET A 1 33.73 -21.10 36.34
CA MET A 1 32.25 -21.10 36.21
C MET A 1 31.83 -22.25 35.31
N ARG A 2 31.13 -23.26 35.84
CA ARG A 2 30.69 -24.43 35.06
C ARG A 2 29.41 -24.04 34.34
N VAL A 3 29.49 -23.75 33.06
CA VAL A 3 28.33 -23.55 32.21
C VAL A 3 27.57 -24.89 32.16
N ARG A 4 26.37 -24.94 32.70
CA ARG A 4 25.59 -26.16 32.79
C ARG A 4 25.33 -26.70 31.39
N PRO A 5 25.52 -27.99 31.13
CA PRO A 5 25.35 -28.57 29.77
C PRO A 5 23.96 -28.36 29.19
N LEU A 6 22.96 -28.15 30.05
CA LEU A 6 21.61 -27.80 29.65
C LEU A 6 21.49 -26.52 28.80
N ALA A 7 22.28 -25.48 29.09
CA ALA A 7 22.28 -24.23 28.35
C ALA A 7 22.81 -24.40 26.90
N LEU A 8 23.80 -25.29 26.72
CA LEU A 8 24.32 -25.57 25.39
C LEU A 8 23.38 -26.40 24.53
N ILE A 9 22.61 -27.31 25.15
CA ILE A 9 21.60 -28.12 24.45
C ILE A 9 20.44 -27.23 23.99
N VAL A 10 19.95 -26.30 24.83
CA VAL A 10 18.87 -25.38 24.48
C VAL A 10 19.30 -24.44 23.34
N LEU A 11 20.53 -23.93 23.39
CA LEU A 11 21.05 -23.06 22.34
C LEU A 11 21.20 -23.81 20.99
N SER A 12 21.61 -25.09 21.03
CA SER A 12 21.74 -25.93 19.84
C SER A 12 20.40 -26.24 19.19
N VAL A 13 19.35 -26.48 19.98
CA VAL A 13 17.98 -26.75 19.48
C VAL A 13 17.38 -25.50 18.83
N ILE A 14 17.63 -24.31 19.40
CA ILE A 14 17.14 -23.04 18.84
C ILE A 14 17.82 -22.73 17.48
N LEU A 15 19.13 -23.05 17.34
CA LEU A 15 19.82 -22.84 16.08
C LEU A 15 19.34 -23.77 14.94
N LEU A 16 18.94 -25.02 15.29
CA LEU A 16 18.41 -25.95 14.29
C LEU A 16 17.01 -25.56 13.78
N ALA A 17 16.22 -24.87 14.58
CA ALA A 17 14.85 -24.48 14.22
C ALA A 17 14.80 -23.34 13.18
N PHE A 18 15.89 -22.58 13.00
CA PHE A 18 15.97 -21.50 12.01
C PHE A 18 16.36 -21.93 10.59
N ALA A 19 16.72 -23.18 10.37
CA ALA A 19 17.23 -23.67 9.08
C ALA A 19 16.14 -24.19 8.11
N ILE A 20 14.84 -24.22 8.52
CA ILE A 20 13.75 -24.78 7.70
C ILE A 20 12.73 -23.68 7.41
N GLY A 21 13.12 -22.64 6.73
CA GLY A 21 12.27 -21.52 6.40
C GLY A 21 12.56 -20.83 5.07
N CYS A 22 13.34 -21.43 4.18
CA CYS A 22 13.42 -20.97 2.79
C CYS A 22 12.29 -21.62 1.97
N GLY A 23 11.09 -21.12 2.12
CA GLY A 23 10.01 -21.32 1.15
C GLY A 23 10.46 -20.76 -0.19
N LYS A 24 10.75 -21.63 -1.15
CA LYS A 24 11.01 -21.32 -2.53
C LYS A 24 9.75 -20.64 -3.08
N GLN A 25 9.74 -19.32 -3.20
CA GLN A 25 8.69 -18.61 -3.92
C GLN A 25 8.82 -18.99 -5.39
N GLU A 26 7.85 -19.75 -5.86
CA GLU A 26 7.66 -20.09 -7.27
C GLU A 26 7.45 -18.77 -8.04
N PRO A 27 8.19 -18.52 -9.14
CA PRO A 27 7.97 -17.33 -9.93
C PRO A 27 6.54 -17.33 -10.47
N PRO A 28 5.85 -16.18 -10.48
CA PRO A 28 4.48 -16.09 -10.97
C PRO A 28 4.43 -16.55 -12.41
N LYS A 29 3.61 -17.58 -12.67
CA LYS A 29 3.27 -18.10 -14.00
C LYS A 29 2.84 -16.92 -14.88
N PRO A 30 3.37 -16.77 -16.10
CA PRO A 30 2.92 -15.73 -17.00
C PRO A 30 1.42 -15.88 -17.24
N SER A 31 0.66 -14.91 -16.80
CA SER A 31 -0.77 -14.81 -17.11
C SER A 31 -0.93 -14.65 -18.62
N ALA A 32 -1.83 -15.42 -19.20
CA ALA A 32 -2.22 -15.33 -20.60
C ALA A 32 -2.55 -13.87 -20.99
N PRO A 33 -2.37 -13.48 -22.28
CA PRO A 33 -2.68 -12.13 -22.73
C PRO A 33 -4.13 -11.80 -22.40
N ALA A 34 -4.32 -10.74 -21.63
CA ALA A 34 -5.64 -10.20 -21.38
C ALA A 34 -6.28 -9.80 -22.71
N ALA A 35 -7.51 -10.23 -22.94
CA ALA A 35 -8.34 -9.79 -24.05
C ALA A 35 -8.39 -8.25 -24.09
N PRO A 36 -8.50 -7.61 -25.27
CA PRO A 36 -8.56 -6.17 -25.38
C PRO A 36 -9.71 -5.64 -24.53
N ALA A 37 -9.38 -4.81 -23.56
CA ALA A 37 -10.37 -4.12 -22.76
C ALA A 37 -11.23 -3.27 -23.70
N ALA A 38 -12.55 -3.44 -23.61
CA ALA A 38 -13.49 -2.55 -24.25
C ALA A 38 -13.19 -1.08 -23.87
N PRO A 39 -13.40 -0.10 -24.76
CA PRO A 39 -13.12 1.29 -24.46
C PRO A 39 -13.95 1.71 -23.25
N ALA A 40 -13.25 2.02 -22.17
CA ALA A 40 -13.86 2.56 -20.97
C ALA A 40 -14.48 3.91 -21.35
N THR A 41 -15.79 4.02 -21.20
CA THR A 41 -16.52 5.29 -21.21
C THR A 41 -15.84 6.22 -20.20
N PRO A 42 -15.53 7.47 -20.53
CA PRO A 42 -14.92 8.39 -19.55
C PRO A 42 -15.93 8.69 -18.46
N ALA A 43 -15.82 7.95 -17.35
CA ALA A 43 -16.52 8.28 -16.12
C ALA A 43 -15.91 9.58 -15.56
N ALA A 44 -16.78 10.46 -15.06
CA ALA A 44 -16.36 11.76 -14.52
C ALA A 44 -15.22 11.60 -13.49
N PRO A 45 -14.09 12.26 -13.66
CA PRO A 45 -12.86 11.97 -12.89
C PRO A 45 -13.00 12.19 -11.38
N ALA A 46 -13.92 13.06 -10.96
CA ALA A 46 -14.11 13.38 -9.55
C ALA A 46 -14.79 12.27 -8.72
N SER A 47 -15.74 11.54 -9.32
CA SER A 47 -16.47 10.46 -8.63
C SER A 47 -15.56 9.27 -8.31
N ASP A 48 -14.69 8.90 -9.23
CA ASP A 48 -13.72 7.82 -9.03
C ASP A 48 -12.69 8.16 -7.97
N GLY A 49 -12.18 9.39 -7.96
CA GLY A 49 -11.19 9.86 -6.99
C GLY A 49 -11.74 9.84 -5.57
N LYS A 50 -12.99 10.26 -5.36
CA LYS A 50 -13.65 10.21 -4.05
C LYS A 50 -13.83 8.78 -3.55
N THR A 51 -14.33 7.89 -4.39
CA THR A 51 -14.53 6.48 -4.04
C THR A 51 -13.22 5.81 -3.70
N LEU A 52 -12.16 6.07 -4.47
CA LEU A 52 -10.83 5.57 -4.20
C LEU A 52 -10.27 6.12 -2.89
N PHE A 53 -10.46 7.41 -2.63
CA PHE A 53 -10.05 8.05 -1.39
C PHE A 53 -10.73 7.40 -0.18
N ASP A 54 -12.05 7.25 -0.20
CA ASP A 54 -12.80 6.64 0.90
C ASP A 54 -12.36 5.19 1.14
N ASN A 55 -12.22 4.39 0.07
CA ASN A 55 -11.90 2.97 0.16
C ASN A 55 -10.43 2.67 0.48
N LYS A 56 -9.51 3.51 0.05
CA LYS A 56 -8.07 3.26 0.24
C LYS A 56 -7.51 3.98 1.46
N CYS A 57 -7.95 5.20 1.71
CA CYS A 57 -7.44 6.02 2.82
C CYS A 57 -8.21 5.80 4.12
N GLY A 58 -9.51 5.46 4.05
CA GLY A 58 -10.37 5.24 5.22
C GLY A 58 -10.13 3.93 5.98
N VAL A 59 -9.37 2.99 5.41
CA VAL A 59 -9.21 1.63 5.99
C VAL A 59 -8.33 1.62 7.24
N CYS A 60 -7.30 2.46 7.31
CA CYS A 60 -6.32 2.45 8.39
C CYS A 60 -6.53 3.55 9.42
N HIS A 61 -7.16 4.64 9.04
CA HIS A 61 -7.45 5.79 9.91
C HIS A 61 -8.65 6.57 9.36
N GLY A 62 -9.24 7.44 10.16
CA GLY A 62 -10.34 8.29 9.71
C GLY A 62 -9.90 9.23 8.57
N ILE A 63 -10.75 9.38 7.56
CA ILE A 63 -10.52 10.27 6.41
C ILE A 63 -10.53 11.74 6.81
N ASP A 64 -11.12 12.07 7.95
CA ASP A 64 -11.14 13.40 8.55
C ASP A 64 -9.73 13.99 8.70
N ARG A 65 -8.69 13.18 8.89
CA ARG A 65 -7.29 13.64 8.91
C ARG A 65 -6.87 14.35 7.63
N ALA A 66 -7.45 13.97 6.50
CA ALA A 66 -7.21 14.62 5.23
C ALA A 66 -8.22 15.74 4.96
N THR A 67 -9.51 15.50 5.23
CA THR A 67 -10.59 16.44 4.87
C THR A 67 -10.58 17.74 5.67
N VAL A 68 -9.95 17.79 6.85
CA VAL A 68 -9.74 19.03 7.62
C VAL A 68 -8.57 19.87 7.12
N ARG A 69 -7.81 19.38 6.13
CA ARG A 69 -6.64 20.07 5.58
C ARG A 69 -6.98 20.75 4.26
N ALA A 70 -6.34 21.89 4.02
CA ALA A 70 -6.26 22.50 2.70
C ALA A 70 -4.77 22.61 2.33
N GLU A 71 -4.35 21.84 1.32
CA GLU A 71 -2.94 21.74 0.96
C GLU A 71 -2.74 22.03 -0.53
N THR A 72 -1.51 22.37 -0.93
CA THR A 72 -1.16 22.53 -2.33
C THR A 72 -1.13 21.16 -3.04
N LYS A 73 -1.20 21.18 -4.37
CA LYS A 73 -1.11 19.96 -5.18
C LYS A 73 0.15 19.14 -4.89
N GLU A 74 1.28 19.80 -4.77
CA GLU A 74 2.58 19.19 -4.49
C GLU A 74 2.57 18.50 -3.12
N LYS A 75 1.91 19.12 -2.14
CA LYS A 75 1.79 18.56 -0.80
C LYS A 75 0.87 17.35 -0.80
N TRP A 76 -0.25 17.39 -1.53
CA TRP A 76 -1.14 16.24 -1.69
C TRP A 76 -0.45 15.07 -2.39
N LEU A 77 0.33 15.34 -3.44
CA LEU A 77 1.15 14.32 -4.11
C LEU A 77 2.12 13.64 -3.12
N SER A 78 2.81 14.43 -2.31
CA SER A 78 3.73 13.90 -1.30
C SER A 78 3.00 13.02 -0.28
N ILE A 79 1.86 13.47 0.23
CA ILE A 79 1.07 12.73 1.22
C ILE A 79 0.57 11.38 0.64
N VAL A 80 0.02 11.39 -0.56
CA VAL A 80 -0.48 10.16 -1.20
C VAL A 80 0.66 9.20 -1.51
N LYS A 81 1.83 9.71 -1.92
CA LYS A 81 3.03 8.89 -2.15
C LYS A 81 3.55 8.25 -0.86
N ASP A 82 3.52 8.99 0.24
CA ASP A 82 3.86 8.43 1.56
C ASP A 82 2.91 7.29 1.94
N MET A 83 1.61 7.43 1.65
CA MET A 83 0.64 6.37 1.93
C MET A 83 0.86 5.15 1.03
N GLN A 84 1.23 5.31 -0.24
CA GLN A 84 1.65 4.20 -1.10
C GLN A 84 2.83 3.43 -0.49
N GLY A 85 3.80 4.14 0.08
CA GLY A 85 4.96 3.53 0.74
C GLY A 85 4.64 2.75 2.01
N LYS A 86 3.53 3.06 2.70
CA LYS A 86 3.12 2.37 3.93
C LYS A 86 2.64 0.95 3.68
N LYS A 87 2.02 0.70 2.53
CA LYS A 87 1.52 -0.62 2.13
C LYS A 87 1.73 -0.81 0.63
N ALA A 88 2.85 -1.41 0.28
CA ALA A 88 3.22 -1.64 -1.11
C ALA A 88 2.12 -2.37 -1.89
N GLY A 89 1.79 -1.87 -3.07
CA GLY A 89 0.77 -2.44 -3.96
C GLY A 89 -0.70 -2.19 -3.54
N TRP A 90 -0.95 -1.52 -2.42
CA TRP A 90 -2.31 -1.19 -1.97
C TRP A 90 -2.97 -0.08 -2.79
N ILE A 91 -2.19 0.91 -3.18
CA ILE A 91 -2.61 2.03 -4.04
C ILE A 91 -1.69 2.02 -5.26
N SER A 92 -2.23 1.79 -6.44
CA SER A 92 -1.47 1.91 -7.70
C SER A 92 -1.22 3.38 -8.05
N ASP A 93 -0.28 3.64 -8.96
CA ASP A 93 0.02 5.01 -9.41
C ASP A 93 -1.18 5.67 -10.09
N ALA A 94 -1.97 4.89 -10.85
CA ALA A 94 -3.19 5.39 -11.49
C ALA A 94 -4.27 5.76 -10.45
N GLU A 95 -4.44 4.96 -9.40
CA GLU A 95 -5.35 5.28 -8.30
C GLU A 95 -4.87 6.49 -7.50
N ALA A 96 -3.57 6.58 -7.24
CA ALA A 96 -2.95 7.71 -6.54
C ALA A 96 -3.18 9.03 -7.30
N ALA A 97 -3.05 9.03 -8.63
CA ALA A 97 -3.31 10.20 -9.45
C ALA A 97 -4.76 10.69 -9.29
N LYS A 98 -5.74 9.81 -9.37
CA LYS A 98 -7.16 10.12 -9.20
C LYS A 98 -7.49 10.62 -7.79
N ILE A 99 -6.89 10.02 -6.76
CA ILE A 99 -7.03 10.47 -5.37
C ILE A 99 -6.48 11.88 -5.21
N VAL A 100 -5.32 12.19 -5.78
CA VAL A 100 -4.73 13.53 -5.73
C VAL A 100 -5.60 14.55 -6.45
N GLU A 101 -6.13 14.23 -7.62
CA GLU A 101 -7.04 15.11 -8.35
C GLU A 101 -8.27 15.46 -7.52
N PHE A 102 -8.89 14.47 -6.88
CA PHE A 102 -10.01 14.67 -5.96
C PHE A 102 -9.61 15.57 -4.78
N LEU A 103 -8.49 15.28 -4.11
CA LEU A 103 -8.03 16.05 -2.96
C LEU A 103 -7.71 17.51 -3.32
N VAL A 104 -7.16 17.74 -4.51
CA VAL A 104 -6.89 19.11 -5.00
C VAL A 104 -8.17 19.84 -5.31
N ALA A 105 -9.17 19.17 -5.89
CA ALA A 105 -10.45 19.78 -6.23
C ALA A 105 -11.27 20.18 -4.99
N GLU A 106 -11.33 19.28 -3.99
CA GLU A 106 -12.17 19.46 -2.81
C GLU A 106 -11.43 20.13 -1.63
N HIS A 107 -10.16 19.85 -1.48
CA HIS A 107 -9.32 20.25 -0.34
C HIS A 107 -8.04 20.96 -0.77
N GLY A 108 -8.01 21.50 -1.99
CA GLY A 108 -6.87 22.28 -2.49
C GLY A 108 -6.78 23.64 -1.82
N LYS A 109 -5.55 24.07 -1.52
CA LYS A 109 -5.26 25.42 -1.04
C LYS A 109 -5.45 26.40 -2.20
N LYS A 110 -6.35 27.35 -2.04
CA LYS A 110 -6.58 28.47 -2.97
C LYS A 110 -5.52 29.55 -2.80
#